data_03c13fe692c00e5b9422a3c5cf82201d
#
_entry.id   03c13fe692c00e5b9422a3c5cf82201d
#
_cell.length_a   1.000
_cell.length_b   1.000
_cell.length_c   1.000
_cell.angle_alpha   90.00
_cell.angle_beta   90.00
_cell.angle_gamma   90.00
#
_symmetry.space_group_name_H-M   'P 1'
#
loop_
_entity.id
_entity.type
_entity.pdbx_description
1 polymer ?
#
loop_
_entity_poly.entity_id
_entity_poly.type
_entity_poly.pdbx_seq_one_letter_code
_entity_poly.pdbx_strand_id
1 'polypeptide(L)'
;MATGEARKNTGVEAEVVIRALDTPAEMEACVNLQRQAWGFTDLDLIPRRVFVVARKIGGQVLGAWEGEHLVGFSMALPGHRPGQTFWHSHMLAVAASHRNQGLGRRLKLCQREAALAQGIDLIEWTFDPLEIKNAYFNLSILGAVSRH
;
A
#
# COMPACT_ATOMS: atom_id res chain seq x y z
N MET A 1 3.40 15.68 53.02
CA MET A 1 3.61 14.44 52.27
C MET A 1 2.61 14.40 51.13
N ALA A 2 3.05 14.69 49.92
CA ALA A 2 2.21 14.64 48.73
C ALA A 2 2.73 13.48 47.86
N THR A 3 1.96 12.40 47.83
CA THR A 3 2.18 11.25 46.93
C THR A 3 1.75 11.63 45.54
N GLY A 4 2.74 11.84 44.66
CA GLY A 4 2.49 12.04 43.26
C GLY A 4 2.09 10.72 42.61
N GLU A 5 0.82 10.59 42.25
CA GLU A 5 0.36 9.53 41.34
C GLU A 5 0.88 9.83 39.95
N ALA A 6 1.82 9.01 39.50
CA ALA A 6 2.24 8.95 38.13
C ALA A 6 1.05 8.43 37.28
N ARG A 7 0.40 9.32 36.51
CA ARG A 7 -0.56 8.93 35.49
C ARG A 7 0.17 8.08 34.46
N LYS A 8 -0.08 6.77 34.47
CA LYS A 8 0.25 5.88 33.38
C LYS A 8 -0.60 6.34 32.17
N ASN A 9 0.07 7.01 31.26
CA ASN A 9 -0.49 7.30 29.93
C ASN A 9 -0.56 5.96 29.18
N THR A 10 -1.67 5.26 29.26
CA THR A 10 -2.00 4.14 28.38
C THR A 10 -2.35 4.72 27.04
N GLY A 11 -1.33 5.04 26.23
CA GLY A 11 -1.51 5.35 24.82
C GLY A 11 -2.12 4.12 24.15
N VAL A 12 -3.41 4.20 23.87
CA VAL A 12 -4.06 3.28 22.92
C VAL A 12 -3.39 3.58 21.60
N GLU A 13 -2.50 2.70 21.12
CA GLU A 13 -1.98 2.78 19.76
C GLU A 13 -3.20 2.81 18.84
N ALA A 14 -3.33 3.87 18.04
CA ALA A 14 -4.45 4.01 17.14
C ALA A 14 -4.40 2.87 16.11
N GLU A 15 -5.50 2.13 16.01
CA GLU A 15 -5.59 0.98 15.12
C GLU A 15 -5.46 1.44 13.65
N VAL A 16 -4.59 0.78 12.88
CA VAL A 16 -4.44 1.05 11.45
C VAL A 16 -5.53 0.35 10.66
N VAL A 17 -6.36 1.13 9.99
CA VAL A 17 -7.46 0.67 9.14
C VAL A 17 -7.07 0.74 7.67
N ILE A 18 -7.28 -0.36 6.92
CA ILE A 18 -7.05 -0.39 5.46
C ILE A 18 -8.41 -0.31 4.76
N ARG A 19 -8.52 0.65 3.84
CA ARG A 19 -9.73 0.84 3.01
C ARG A 19 -9.40 1.42 1.64
N ALA A 20 -10.36 1.30 0.72
CA ALA A 20 -10.27 1.98 -0.56
C ALA A 20 -10.25 3.50 -0.39
N LEU A 21 -9.54 4.18 -1.27
CA LEU A 21 -9.51 5.63 -1.34
C LEU A 21 -10.55 6.13 -2.32
N ASP A 22 -11.37 7.08 -1.89
CA ASP A 22 -12.54 7.53 -2.63
C ASP A 22 -12.43 8.96 -3.13
N THR A 23 -11.68 9.81 -2.43
CA THR A 23 -11.63 11.24 -2.72
C THR A 23 -10.30 11.69 -3.32
N PRO A 24 -10.29 12.77 -4.11
CA PRO A 24 -9.05 13.34 -4.61
C PRO A 24 -8.09 13.79 -3.50
N ALA A 25 -8.59 14.22 -2.36
CA ALA A 25 -7.76 14.62 -1.21
C ALA A 25 -7.02 13.42 -0.61
N GLU A 26 -7.67 12.26 -0.49
CA GLU A 26 -7.04 11.02 -0.05
C GLU A 26 -5.95 10.56 -1.03
N MET A 27 -6.20 10.71 -2.33
CA MET A 27 -5.20 10.38 -3.35
C MET A 27 -4.02 11.35 -3.36
N GLU A 28 -4.23 12.61 -2.98
CA GLU A 28 -3.14 13.58 -2.75
C GLU A 28 -2.26 13.16 -1.57
N ALA A 29 -2.84 12.57 -0.54
CA ALA A 29 -2.07 12.00 0.57
C ALA A 29 -1.11 10.89 0.10
N CYS A 30 -1.49 10.09 -0.91
CA CYS A 30 -0.58 9.11 -1.54
C CYS A 30 0.60 9.79 -2.24
N VAL A 31 0.38 10.91 -2.91
CA VAL A 31 1.47 11.69 -3.54
C VAL A 31 2.47 12.16 -2.48
N ASN A 32 1.98 12.69 -1.38
CA ASN A 32 2.83 13.15 -0.27
C ASN A 32 3.59 12.00 0.38
N LEU A 33 2.96 10.84 0.54
CA LEU A 33 3.61 9.66 1.11
C LEU A 33 4.72 9.11 0.20
N GLN A 34 4.61 9.23 -1.13
CA GLN A 34 5.69 8.88 -2.06
C GLN A 34 6.96 9.70 -1.77
N ARG A 35 6.83 11.01 -1.55
CA ARG A 35 7.97 11.88 -1.21
C ARG A 35 8.65 11.43 0.09
N GLN A 36 7.86 11.08 1.08
CA GLN A 36 8.36 10.65 2.39
C GLN A 36 8.99 9.25 2.34
N ALA A 37 8.38 8.32 1.59
CA ALA A 37 8.81 6.94 1.55
C ALA A 37 10.06 6.70 0.70
N TRP A 38 10.20 7.42 -0.42
CA TRP A 38 11.26 7.20 -1.41
C TRP A 38 12.13 8.42 -1.68
N GLY A 39 11.78 9.59 -1.16
CA GLY A 39 12.52 10.82 -1.43
C GLY A 39 12.44 11.24 -2.89
N PHE A 40 11.39 10.87 -3.60
CA PHE A 40 11.21 11.20 -5.01
C PHE A 40 11.18 12.71 -5.25
N THR A 41 11.83 13.12 -6.33
CA THR A 41 11.65 14.46 -6.90
C THR A 41 10.29 14.56 -7.57
N ASP A 42 9.83 15.78 -7.86
CA ASP A 42 8.53 15.97 -8.51
C ASP A 42 8.42 15.31 -9.89
N LEU A 43 9.56 15.03 -10.54
CA LEU A 43 9.59 14.33 -11.84
C LEU A 43 9.30 12.83 -11.73
N ASP A 44 9.60 12.23 -10.59
CA ASP A 44 9.47 10.79 -10.36
C ASP A 44 8.15 10.41 -9.69
N LEU A 45 7.41 11.40 -9.19
CA LEU A 45 6.14 11.19 -8.51
C LEU A 45 5.04 10.75 -9.47
N ILE A 46 4.29 9.74 -9.06
CA ILE A 46 3.01 9.44 -9.69
C ILE A 46 2.00 10.50 -9.23
N PRO A 47 1.46 11.31 -10.15
CA PRO A 47 0.56 12.40 -9.77
C PRO A 47 -0.83 11.89 -9.40
N ARG A 48 -1.54 12.67 -8.58
CA ARG A 48 -2.89 12.36 -8.09
C ARG A 48 -3.84 11.83 -9.17
N ARG A 49 -3.82 12.43 -10.36
CA ARG A 49 -4.71 12.02 -11.46
C ARG A 49 -4.54 10.57 -11.89
N VAL A 50 -3.35 10.00 -11.77
CA VAL A 50 -3.11 8.58 -12.10
C VAL A 50 -3.81 7.66 -11.12
N PHE A 51 -3.83 7.97 -9.82
CA PHE A 51 -4.61 7.23 -8.83
C PHE A 51 -6.11 7.28 -9.13
N VAL A 52 -6.62 8.46 -9.52
CA VAL A 52 -8.03 8.61 -9.93
C VAL A 52 -8.35 7.74 -11.14
N VAL A 53 -7.47 7.77 -12.16
CA VAL A 53 -7.66 6.97 -13.38
C VAL A 53 -7.56 5.48 -13.06
N ALA A 54 -6.54 5.04 -12.31
CA ALA A 54 -6.36 3.64 -11.92
C ALA A 54 -7.66 3.05 -11.36
N ARG A 55 -8.30 3.79 -10.44
CA ARG A 55 -9.56 3.37 -9.85
C ARG A 55 -10.72 3.34 -10.85
N LYS A 56 -10.83 4.37 -11.70
CA LYS A 56 -11.91 4.47 -12.69
C LYS A 56 -11.88 3.39 -13.77
N ILE A 57 -10.70 2.89 -14.11
CA ILE A 57 -10.53 1.87 -15.16
C ILE A 57 -10.56 0.42 -14.65
N GLY A 58 -10.94 0.21 -13.39
CA GLY A 58 -11.05 -1.13 -12.80
C GLY A 58 -9.81 -1.60 -12.04
N GLY A 59 -8.87 -0.70 -11.76
CA GLY A 59 -7.78 -0.93 -10.82
C GLY A 59 -8.18 -0.64 -9.38
N GLN A 60 -7.21 -0.54 -8.50
CA GLN A 60 -7.42 -0.34 -7.07
C GLN A 60 -6.45 0.66 -6.48
N VAL A 61 -6.93 1.46 -5.56
CA VAL A 61 -6.10 2.26 -4.64
C VAL A 61 -6.58 2.02 -3.22
N LEU A 62 -5.71 1.45 -2.38
CA LEU A 62 -5.94 1.24 -0.95
C LEU A 62 -5.10 2.20 -0.14
N GLY A 63 -5.66 2.70 0.95
CA GLY A 63 -4.94 3.46 1.96
C GLY A 63 -5.00 2.77 3.32
N ALA A 64 -3.89 2.79 4.04
CA ALA A 64 -3.79 2.40 5.44
C ALA A 64 -3.76 3.66 6.29
N TRP A 65 -4.70 3.79 7.19
CA TRP A 65 -4.96 4.99 7.98
C TRP A 65 -4.78 4.74 9.46
N GLU A 66 -4.02 5.58 10.11
CA GLU A 66 -3.96 5.71 11.55
C GLU A 66 -4.66 7.02 11.93
N GLY A 67 -5.93 6.92 12.39
CA GLY A 67 -6.80 8.09 12.52
C GLY A 67 -6.97 8.78 11.16
N GLU A 68 -6.55 10.05 11.05
CA GLU A 68 -6.62 10.84 9.82
C GLU A 68 -5.32 10.83 9.00
N HIS A 69 -4.30 10.09 9.45
CA HIS A 69 -3.00 10.05 8.80
C HIS A 69 -2.86 8.83 7.89
N LEU A 70 -2.51 9.05 6.63
CA LEU A 70 -2.16 7.98 5.70
C LEU A 70 -0.75 7.48 6.03
N VAL A 71 -0.64 6.23 6.46
CA VAL A 71 0.62 5.58 6.86
C VAL A 71 1.07 4.50 5.88
N GLY A 72 0.28 4.19 4.89
CA GLY A 72 0.63 3.29 3.80
C GLY A 72 -0.40 3.34 2.68
N PHE A 73 0.00 2.93 1.48
CA PHE A 73 -0.94 2.75 0.37
C PHE A 73 -0.44 1.67 -0.59
N SER A 74 -1.36 1.15 -1.39
CA SER A 74 -1.05 0.34 -2.57
C SER A 74 -1.91 0.77 -3.75
N MET A 75 -1.37 0.63 -4.95
CA MET A 75 -2.07 0.90 -6.20
C MET A 75 -1.88 -0.27 -7.18
N ALA A 76 -2.97 -0.69 -7.80
CA ALA A 76 -2.96 -1.64 -8.89
C ALA A 76 -3.64 -1.05 -10.13
N LEU A 77 -3.09 -1.37 -11.28
CA LEU A 77 -3.63 -1.05 -12.60
C LEU A 77 -4.21 -2.32 -13.23
N PRO A 78 -5.36 -2.24 -13.91
CA PRO A 78 -5.86 -3.39 -14.66
C PRO A 78 -4.98 -3.61 -15.89
N GLY A 79 -4.70 -4.87 -16.17
CA GLY A 79 -4.01 -5.32 -17.36
C GLY A 79 -4.83 -6.37 -18.09
N HIS A 80 -4.62 -6.48 -19.40
CA HIS A 80 -5.27 -7.46 -20.24
C HIS A 80 -4.27 -8.13 -21.20
N ARG A 81 -4.37 -9.44 -21.29
CA ARG A 81 -3.71 -10.28 -22.29
C ARG A 81 -4.77 -11.17 -22.96
N PRO A 82 -4.51 -11.76 -24.14
CA PRO A 82 -5.44 -12.70 -24.72
C PRO A 82 -5.83 -13.80 -23.72
N GLY A 83 -7.13 -13.86 -23.40
CA GLY A 83 -7.69 -14.84 -22.45
C GLY A 83 -7.48 -14.56 -20.97
N GLN A 84 -6.86 -13.45 -20.59
CA GLN A 84 -6.58 -13.17 -19.17
C GLN A 84 -6.68 -11.68 -18.83
N THR A 85 -7.50 -11.36 -17.85
CA THR A 85 -7.48 -10.06 -17.16
C THR A 85 -6.71 -10.23 -15.84
N PHE A 86 -5.88 -9.25 -15.52
CA PHE A 86 -5.07 -9.30 -14.31
C PHE A 86 -4.90 -7.90 -13.70
N TRP A 87 -4.40 -7.82 -12.49
CA TRP A 87 -3.93 -6.56 -11.91
C TRP A 87 -2.41 -6.51 -11.89
N HIS A 88 -1.86 -5.39 -12.36
CA HIS A 88 -0.48 -5.04 -12.11
C HIS A 88 -0.40 -4.19 -10.84
N SER A 89 0.14 -4.76 -9.76
CA SER A 89 0.37 -4.04 -8.52
C SER A 89 1.57 -3.10 -8.71
N HIS A 90 1.25 -1.85 -8.99
CA HIS A 90 2.24 -0.87 -9.46
C HIS A 90 3.04 -0.24 -8.31
N MET A 91 2.37 0.03 -7.18
CA MET A 91 3.00 0.71 -6.04
C MET A 91 2.55 0.09 -4.72
N LEU A 92 3.48 0.06 -3.78
CA LEU A 92 3.26 -0.23 -2.37
C LEU A 92 4.22 0.62 -1.55
N ALA A 93 3.70 1.50 -0.72
CA ALA A 93 4.49 2.32 0.18
C ALA A 93 4.00 2.22 1.62
N VAL A 94 4.92 2.27 2.56
CA VAL A 94 4.66 2.33 4.00
C VAL A 94 5.52 3.42 4.61
N ALA A 95 4.92 4.29 5.40
CA ALA A 95 5.62 5.33 6.15
C ALA A 95 6.74 4.73 7.02
N ALA A 96 7.86 5.43 7.13
CA ALA A 96 9.04 4.94 7.85
C ALA A 96 8.71 4.50 9.28
N SER A 97 7.83 5.23 9.97
CA SER A 97 7.35 4.93 11.33
C SER A 97 6.56 3.62 11.45
N HIS A 98 6.02 3.10 10.34
CA HIS A 98 5.15 1.91 10.31
C HIS A 98 5.77 0.72 9.56
N ARG A 99 7.05 0.84 9.18
CA ARG A 99 7.79 -0.27 8.54
C ARG A 99 8.10 -1.39 9.53
N ASN A 100 8.29 -2.60 9.00
CA ASN A 100 8.61 -3.81 9.78
C ASN A 100 7.53 -4.23 10.81
N GLN A 101 6.30 -3.75 10.63
CA GLN A 101 5.14 -4.07 11.47
C GLN A 101 4.07 -4.88 10.71
N GLY A 102 4.42 -5.45 9.56
CA GLY A 102 3.52 -6.26 8.74
C GLY A 102 2.50 -5.48 7.91
N LEU A 103 2.55 -4.14 7.90
CA LEU A 103 1.56 -3.32 7.20
C LEU A 103 1.58 -3.53 5.67
N GLY A 104 2.78 -3.66 5.08
CA GLY A 104 2.91 -3.97 3.66
C GLY A 104 2.26 -5.31 3.29
N ARG A 105 2.41 -6.33 4.13
CA ARG A 105 1.72 -7.63 3.94
C ARG A 105 0.21 -7.48 4.04
N ARG A 106 -0.30 -6.74 5.01
CA ARG A 106 -1.74 -6.47 5.17
C ARG A 106 -2.31 -5.78 3.92
N LEU A 107 -1.63 -4.75 3.39
CA LEU A 107 -2.03 -4.07 2.15
C LEU A 107 -2.09 -5.04 0.96
N LYS A 108 -1.09 -5.90 0.79
CA LYS A 108 -1.07 -6.92 -0.28
C LYS A 108 -2.19 -7.95 -0.13
N LEU A 109 -2.49 -8.39 1.08
CA LEU A 109 -3.60 -9.31 1.32
C LEU A 109 -4.95 -8.66 1.03
N CYS A 110 -5.17 -7.41 1.46
CA CYS A 110 -6.37 -6.66 1.11
C CYS A 110 -6.52 -6.46 -0.41
N GLN A 111 -5.40 -6.21 -1.11
CA GLN A 111 -5.39 -6.11 -2.57
C GLN A 111 -5.79 -7.45 -3.21
N ARG A 112 -5.28 -8.56 -2.71
CA ARG A 112 -5.63 -9.90 -3.17
C ARG A 112 -7.12 -10.20 -2.98
N GLU A 113 -7.67 -9.95 -1.80
CA GLU A 113 -9.09 -10.17 -1.53
C GLU A 113 -9.99 -9.33 -2.45
N ALA A 114 -9.62 -8.08 -2.70
CA ALA A 114 -10.36 -7.21 -3.60
C ALA A 114 -10.28 -7.67 -5.07
N ALA A 115 -9.14 -8.20 -5.51
CA ALA A 115 -9.00 -8.79 -6.84
C ALA A 115 -9.90 -10.02 -7.01
N LEU A 116 -9.88 -10.92 -6.05
CA LEU A 116 -10.73 -12.12 -6.05
C LEU A 116 -12.22 -11.76 -6.08
N ALA A 117 -12.63 -10.74 -5.32
CA ALA A 117 -14.01 -10.25 -5.31
C ALA A 117 -14.46 -9.69 -6.68
N GLN A 118 -13.53 -9.27 -7.53
CA GLN A 118 -13.79 -8.83 -8.91
C GLN A 118 -13.57 -9.93 -9.96
N GLY A 119 -13.33 -11.17 -9.55
CA GLY A 119 -13.04 -12.28 -10.45
C GLY A 119 -11.66 -12.22 -11.10
N ILE A 120 -10.72 -11.48 -10.51
CA ILE A 120 -9.34 -11.37 -10.96
C ILE A 120 -8.50 -12.34 -10.13
N ASP A 121 -7.94 -13.34 -10.78
CA ASP A 121 -7.18 -14.43 -10.15
C ASP A 121 -5.65 -14.27 -10.26
N LEU A 122 -5.19 -13.24 -10.99
CA LEU A 122 -3.77 -12.94 -11.13
C LEU A 122 -3.45 -11.49 -10.72
N ILE A 123 -2.53 -11.36 -9.79
CA ILE A 123 -1.84 -10.10 -9.49
C ILE A 123 -0.35 -10.30 -9.77
N GLU A 124 0.22 -9.45 -10.61
CA GLU A 124 1.64 -9.45 -10.88
C GLU A 124 2.28 -8.10 -10.54
N TRP A 125 3.58 -8.10 -10.33
CA TRP A 125 4.36 -6.88 -10.10
C TRP A 125 5.83 -7.15 -10.41
N THR A 126 6.60 -6.08 -10.53
CA THR A 126 8.05 -6.13 -10.67
C THR A 126 8.72 -5.70 -9.36
N PHE A 127 9.87 -6.26 -9.07
CA PHE A 127 10.74 -5.83 -7.98
C PHE A 127 12.22 -6.07 -8.37
N ASP A 128 13.11 -5.30 -7.76
CA ASP A 128 14.54 -5.50 -7.94
C ASP A 128 15.00 -6.74 -7.13
N PRO A 129 15.45 -7.82 -7.76
CA PRO A 129 15.87 -9.02 -7.05
C PRO A 129 17.17 -8.82 -6.26
N LEU A 130 17.95 -7.77 -6.53
CA LEU A 130 19.15 -7.43 -5.78
C LEU A 130 18.85 -6.73 -4.45
N GLU A 131 17.64 -6.20 -4.30
CA GLU A 131 17.10 -5.68 -3.04
C GLU A 131 16.65 -6.84 -2.15
N ILE A 132 17.55 -7.35 -1.31
CA ILE A 132 17.34 -8.56 -0.48
C ILE A 132 16.05 -8.48 0.36
N LYS A 133 15.75 -7.32 0.94
CA LYS A 133 14.53 -7.12 1.72
C LYS A 133 13.27 -7.28 0.87
N ASN A 134 13.28 -6.75 -0.36
CA ASN A 134 12.17 -6.90 -1.29
C ASN A 134 12.02 -8.32 -1.78
N ALA A 135 13.13 -8.99 -2.10
CA ALA A 135 13.13 -10.39 -2.50
C ALA A 135 12.55 -11.28 -1.37
N TYR A 136 13.02 -11.11 -0.13
CA TYR A 136 12.50 -11.84 1.02
C TYR A 136 11.01 -11.58 1.24
N PHE A 137 10.57 -10.32 1.19
CA PHE A 137 9.17 -9.95 1.35
C PHE A 137 8.29 -10.60 0.28
N ASN A 138 8.67 -10.50 -0.99
CA ASN A 138 7.86 -11.03 -2.08
C ASN A 138 7.83 -12.56 -2.11
N LEU A 139 8.96 -13.21 -1.99
CA LEU A 139 9.07 -14.66 -2.14
C LEU A 139 8.72 -15.43 -0.86
N SER A 140 9.23 -14.99 0.30
CA SER A 140 9.07 -15.72 1.55
C SER A 140 7.83 -15.30 2.33
N ILE A 141 7.54 -14.00 2.41
CA ILE A 141 6.42 -13.49 3.19
C ILE A 141 5.10 -13.55 2.41
N LEU A 142 5.11 -13.16 1.13
CA LEU A 142 3.91 -13.18 0.28
C LEU A 142 3.72 -14.51 -0.46
N GLY A 143 4.78 -15.32 -0.59
CA GLY A 143 4.73 -16.57 -1.35
C GLY A 143 4.57 -16.36 -2.86
N ALA A 144 5.04 -15.24 -3.39
CA ALA A 144 4.98 -14.95 -4.81
C ALA A 144 5.90 -15.89 -5.61
N VAL A 145 5.52 -16.17 -6.85
CA VAL A 145 6.33 -16.96 -7.79
C VAL A 145 7.01 -16.01 -8.76
N SER A 146 8.34 -16.06 -8.80
CA SER A 146 9.13 -15.31 -9.80
C SER A 146 9.09 -16.04 -11.15
N ARG A 147 8.76 -15.32 -12.21
CA ARG A 147 8.81 -15.78 -13.60
C ARG A 147 9.60 -14.77 -14.41
N HIS A 148 10.87 -15.05 -14.62
CA HIS A 148 11.86 -14.22 -15.37
C HIS A 148 12.29 -12.93 -14.71
#